data_94fc89a470c72b5904bfbf7557f68b6e
#
_entry.id   94fc89a470c72b5904bfbf7557f68b6e
#
_cell.length_a   1.000
_cell.length_b   1.000
_cell.length_c   1.000
_cell.angle_alpha   90.00
_cell.angle_beta   90.00
_cell.angle_gamma   90.00
#
_symmetry.space_group_name_H-M   'P 1'
#
loop_
_entity.id
_entity.type
_entity.pdbx_description
1 polymer ?
#
loop_
_entity_poly.entity_id
_entity_poly.type
_entity_poly.pdbx_seq_one_letter_code
_entity_poly.pdbx_strand_id
1 'polypeptide(L)'
;MTKASDVAKKKQQLAKQLKLVCNETGKPREKDIVAVVRGAVRKAWMRSPVKLSLSMKNAVHVEDLPKHLHPKRLTKNSKWLYQCAIGGDWHIGSNIVYDHIVGEHSCKSYEDFKGFCESILDVGWSDLQQVCKACHDIKTYSERYGVSFEEAKALKDVIAVTKLTAAKQKKWLTDRGVKPASNQGGRTKQITDVLNKENITLKER
;
A
#
# COMPACT_ATOMS: atom_id res chain seq x y z
N MET A 1 -35.94 -12.55 31.90
CA MET A 1 -36.19 -13.05 30.51
C MET A 1 -34.97 -12.89 29.56
N THR A 2 -33.73 -13.00 29.98
CA THR A 2 -32.59 -12.57 29.14
C THR A 2 -31.61 -13.69 28.79
N LYS A 3 -31.42 -14.72 29.63
CA LYS A 3 -30.39 -15.74 29.37
C LYS A 3 -30.70 -16.71 28.19
N ALA A 4 -31.95 -17.09 27.97
CA ALA A 4 -32.32 -18.02 26.91
C ALA A 4 -32.24 -17.39 25.51
N SER A 5 -32.63 -16.10 25.37
CA SER A 5 -32.55 -15.38 24.11
C SER A 5 -31.08 -15.11 23.67
N ASP A 6 -30.19 -14.86 24.61
CA ASP A 6 -28.79 -14.58 24.35
C ASP A 6 -28.03 -15.86 23.95
N VAL A 7 -28.38 -16.98 24.56
CA VAL A 7 -27.84 -18.31 24.16
C VAL A 7 -28.30 -18.70 22.76
N ALA A 8 -29.56 -18.43 22.41
CA ALA A 8 -30.07 -18.70 21.07
C ALA A 8 -29.40 -17.82 20.01
N LYS A 9 -29.21 -16.52 20.28
CA LYS A 9 -28.45 -15.61 19.40
C LYS A 9 -27.01 -16.04 19.23
N LYS A 10 -26.35 -16.44 20.32
CA LYS A 10 -24.96 -16.92 20.27
C LYS A 10 -24.81 -18.20 19.47
N LYS A 11 -25.77 -19.15 19.61
CA LYS A 11 -25.81 -20.37 18.78
C LYS A 11 -26.03 -20.07 17.30
N GLN A 12 -26.92 -19.13 16.97
CA GLN A 12 -27.15 -18.70 15.59
C GLN A 12 -25.91 -18.01 14.99
N GLN A 13 -25.22 -17.18 15.77
CA GLN A 13 -24.02 -16.51 15.35
C GLN A 13 -22.87 -17.51 15.13
N LEU A 14 -22.71 -18.50 16.01
CA LEU A 14 -21.76 -19.58 15.89
C LEU A 14 -22.05 -20.47 14.67
N ALA A 15 -23.30 -20.85 14.45
CA ALA A 15 -23.72 -21.62 13.27
C ALA A 15 -23.47 -20.86 11.96
N LYS A 16 -23.65 -19.53 11.97
CA LYS A 16 -23.36 -18.68 10.84
C LYS A 16 -21.85 -18.58 10.56
N GLN A 17 -21.04 -18.50 11.61
CA GLN A 17 -19.56 -18.55 11.50
C GLN A 17 -19.08 -19.90 10.98
N LEU A 18 -19.60 -21.00 11.51
CA LEU A 18 -19.26 -22.37 11.04
C LEU A 18 -19.63 -22.59 9.57
N LYS A 19 -20.78 -22.11 9.12
CA LYS A 19 -21.16 -22.17 7.68
C LYS A 19 -20.24 -21.35 6.78
N LEU A 20 -19.63 -20.26 7.30
CA LEU A 20 -18.69 -19.45 6.55
C LEU A 20 -17.30 -20.08 6.45
N VAL A 21 -16.90 -20.89 7.43
CA VAL A 21 -15.52 -21.39 7.58
C VAL A 21 -15.39 -22.87 7.20
N CYS A 22 -16.45 -23.67 7.34
CA CYS A 22 -16.43 -25.13 7.11
C CYS A 22 -17.38 -25.52 5.97
N ASN A 23 -17.03 -26.63 5.28
CA ASN A 23 -17.95 -27.31 4.37
C ASN A 23 -18.96 -28.17 5.18
N GLU A 24 -19.85 -28.90 4.48
CA GLU A 24 -20.87 -29.74 5.10
C GLU A 24 -20.30 -30.88 5.96
N THR A 25 -19.05 -31.27 5.71
CA THR A 25 -18.33 -32.30 6.51
C THR A 25 -17.58 -31.72 7.71
N GLY A 26 -17.71 -30.44 8.00
CA GLY A 26 -16.98 -29.74 9.06
C GLY A 26 -15.51 -29.41 8.73
N LYS A 27 -15.03 -29.75 7.52
CA LYS A 27 -13.67 -29.37 7.08
C LYS A 27 -13.62 -27.93 6.65
N PRO A 28 -12.51 -27.20 6.93
CA PRO A 28 -12.29 -25.87 6.39
C PRO A 28 -12.30 -25.91 4.85
N ARG A 29 -12.84 -24.86 4.24
CA ARG A 29 -12.75 -24.69 2.79
C ARG A 29 -11.34 -24.32 2.39
N GLU A 30 -10.89 -24.75 1.23
CA GLU A 30 -9.56 -24.44 0.70
C GLU A 30 -9.24 -22.95 0.77
N LYS A 31 -10.16 -22.09 0.29
CA LYS A 31 -10.00 -20.63 0.32
C LYS A 31 -9.73 -20.06 1.72
N ASP A 32 -10.28 -20.68 2.77
CA ASP A 32 -10.09 -20.23 4.15
C ASP A 32 -8.71 -20.65 4.67
N ILE A 33 -8.23 -21.83 4.31
CA ILE A 33 -6.87 -22.29 4.61
C ILE A 33 -5.86 -21.44 3.87
N VAL A 34 -6.08 -21.19 2.59
CA VAL A 34 -5.24 -20.28 1.76
C VAL A 34 -5.15 -18.89 2.39
N ALA A 35 -6.26 -18.34 2.87
CA ALA A 35 -6.24 -17.04 3.55
C ALA A 35 -5.42 -17.04 4.85
N VAL A 36 -5.49 -18.13 5.64
CA VAL A 36 -4.69 -18.30 6.86
C VAL A 36 -3.20 -18.41 6.53
N VAL A 37 -2.83 -19.24 5.55
CA VAL A 37 -1.43 -19.40 5.12
C VAL A 37 -0.85 -18.07 4.62
N ARG A 38 -1.57 -17.36 3.76
CA ARG A 38 -1.16 -16.02 3.29
C ARG A 38 -0.91 -15.07 4.46
N GLY A 39 -1.80 -15.07 5.44
CA GLY A 39 -1.65 -14.24 6.63
C GLY A 39 -0.43 -14.62 7.48
N ALA A 40 -0.16 -15.92 7.63
CA ALA A 40 0.98 -16.44 8.39
C ALA A 40 2.33 -16.11 7.71
N VAL A 41 2.44 -16.34 6.40
CA VAL A 41 3.64 -16.04 5.61
C VAL A 41 3.95 -14.53 5.64
N ARG A 42 2.95 -13.68 5.46
CA ARG A 42 3.14 -12.22 5.55
C ARG A 42 3.53 -11.73 6.94
N LYS A 43 3.04 -12.38 8.00
CA LYS A 43 3.51 -12.09 9.36
C LYS A 43 4.97 -12.51 9.57
N ALA A 44 5.39 -13.65 9.01
CA ALA A 44 6.79 -14.06 9.02
C ALA A 44 7.67 -13.05 8.27
N TRP A 45 7.24 -12.59 7.09
CA TRP A 45 7.90 -11.55 6.32
C TRP A 45 8.09 -10.24 7.10
N MET A 46 7.12 -9.82 7.90
CA MET A 46 7.25 -8.61 8.72
C MET A 46 8.47 -8.62 9.64
N ARG A 47 8.93 -9.82 10.05
CA ARG A 47 10.08 -10.05 10.93
C ARG A 47 11.29 -10.65 10.20
N SER A 48 11.31 -10.57 8.87
CA SER A 48 12.40 -11.15 8.07
C SER A 48 13.76 -10.57 8.45
N PRO A 49 14.75 -11.42 8.78
CA PRO A 49 16.11 -10.97 9.08
C PRO A 49 16.79 -10.34 7.86
N VAL A 50 16.44 -10.77 6.65
CA VAL A 50 16.95 -10.19 5.40
C VAL A 50 16.52 -8.73 5.26
N LYS A 51 15.26 -8.44 5.57
CA LYS A 51 14.73 -7.07 5.58
C LYS A 51 15.43 -6.19 6.62
N LEU A 52 15.66 -6.72 7.81
CA LEU A 52 16.36 -6.00 8.87
C LEU A 52 17.82 -5.73 8.50
N SER A 53 18.53 -6.73 7.96
CA SER A 53 19.92 -6.58 7.53
C SER A 53 20.07 -5.61 6.37
N LEU A 54 19.14 -5.60 5.39
CA LEU A 54 19.09 -4.60 4.33
C LEU A 54 18.86 -3.19 4.88
N SER A 55 17.98 -3.06 5.89
CA SER A 55 17.76 -1.80 6.58
C SER A 55 19.04 -1.26 7.23
N MET A 56 19.77 -2.12 7.93
CA MET A 56 21.06 -1.74 8.55
C MET A 56 22.11 -1.35 7.53
N LYS A 57 22.19 -2.11 6.42
CA LYS A 57 23.14 -1.84 5.33
C LYS A 57 22.94 -0.49 4.67
N ASN A 58 21.68 -0.09 4.48
CA ASN A 58 21.32 1.10 3.71
C ASN A 58 21.04 2.34 4.60
N ALA A 59 21.15 2.21 5.91
CA ALA A 59 20.96 3.31 6.85
C ALA A 59 22.13 4.30 6.75
N VAL A 60 21.83 5.59 6.59
CA VAL A 60 22.81 6.68 6.62
C VAL A 60 22.51 7.54 7.83
N HIS A 61 23.55 7.88 8.62
CA HIS A 61 23.35 8.75 9.76
C HIS A 61 23.01 10.18 9.28
N VAL A 62 22.13 10.84 9.99
CA VAL A 62 21.65 12.17 9.60
C VAL A 62 22.79 13.20 9.47
N GLU A 63 23.84 13.07 10.27
CA GLU A 63 25.00 13.97 10.24
C GLU A 63 25.90 13.75 9.01
N ASP A 64 25.87 12.54 8.43
CA ASP A 64 26.66 12.20 7.23
C ASP A 64 25.97 12.67 5.93
N LEU A 65 24.72 13.14 6.03
CA LEU A 65 23.96 13.61 4.88
C LEU A 65 23.89 15.14 4.81
N PRO A 66 24.15 15.74 3.62
CA PRO A 66 24.00 17.19 3.44
C PRO A 66 22.59 17.67 3.83
N LYS A 67 22.49 18.82 4.53
CA LYS A 67 21.23 19.35 5.07
C LYS A 67 20.14 19.57 4.02
N HIS A 68 20.51 19.91 2.78
CA HIS A 68 19.54 20.12 1.69
C HIS A 68 18.84 18.81 1.24
N LEU A 69 19.40 17.63 1.58
CA LEU A 69 18.80 16.32 1.32
C LEU A 69 17.95 15.81 2.50
N HIS A 70 17.91 16.53 3.61
CA HIS A 70 17.13 16.09 4.76
C HIS A 70 15.63 16.16 4.47
N PRO A 71 14.84 15.16 4.94
CA PRO A 71 13.40 15.19 4.78
C PRO A 71 12.79 16.34 5.58
N LYS A 72 11.76 17.01 5.02
CA LYS A 72 11.06 18.15 5.66
C LYS A 72 10.54 17.84 7.08
N ARG A 73 10.26 16.58 7.41
CA ARG A 73 9.76 16.13 8.71
C ARG A 73 10.83 15.36 9.50
N LEU A 74 11.99 15.96 9.66
CA LEU A 74 13.02 15.41 10.54
C LEU A 74 12.67 15.73 12.00
N THR A 75 12.67 14.71 12.87
CA THR A 75 12.49 14.88 14.31
C THR A 75 13.83 14.84 15.04
N LYS A 76 13.92 15.42 16.22
CA LYS A 76 15.15 15.39 17.05
C LYS A 76 15.65 13.96 17.36
N ASN A 77 14.76 12.97 17.29
CA ASN A 77 15.07 11.55 17.54
C ASN A 77 15.42 10.77 16.28
N SER A 78 15.32 11.38 15.10
CA SER A 78 15.62 10.72 13.84
C SER A 78 17.11 10.73 13.60
N LYS A 79 17.78 9.60 13.86
CA LYS A 79 19.23 9.44 13.68
C LYS A 79 19.59 8.85 12.32
N TRP A 80 18.71 8.03 11.74
CA TRP A 80 18.96 7.27 10.53
C TRP A 80 17.99 7.65 9.42
N LEU A 81 18.54 7.85 8.24
CA LEU A 81 17.82 8.18 7.01
C LEU A 81 18.03 7.09 5.96
N TYR A 82 17.07 6.97 5.06
CA TYR A 82 17.02 5.94 4.04
C TYR A 82 16.59 6.54 2.72
N GLN A 83 17.31 6.26 1.64
CA GLN A 83 16.96 6.74 0.32
C GLN A 83 15.88 5.85 -0.31
N CYS A 84 14.85 6.46 -0.88
CA CYS A 84 13.84 5.74 -1.66
C CYS A 84 14.43 5.30 -3.00
N ALA A 85 14.41 4.00 -3.30
CA ALA A 85 14.97 3.45 -4.54
C ALA A 85 14.22 3.91 -5.81
N ILE A 86 12.94 4.31 -5.68
CA ILE A 86 12.14 4.77 -6.82
C ILE A 86 12.19 6.31 -6.93
N GLY A 87 11.91 7.01 -5.84
CA GLY A 87 11.81 8.47 -5.86
C GLY A 87 13.11 9.22 -5.64
N GLY A 88 14.16 8.54 -5.16
CA GLY A 88 15.46 9.15 -4.85
C GLY A 88 15.49 9.99 -3.58
N ASP A 89 14.36 10.37 -3.03
CA ASP A 89 14.25 11.21 -1.83
C ASP A 89 14.67 10.45 -0.56
N TRP A 90 15.17 11.19 0.43
CA TRP A 90 15.54 10.68 1.73
C TRP A 90 14.37 10.73 2.73
N HIS A 91 14.23 9.68 3.53
CA HIS A 91 13.13 9.52 4.47
C HIS A 91 13.59 8.94 5.81
N ILE A 92 12.83 9.23 6.87
CA ILE A 92 12.97 8.53 8.15
C ILE A 92 12.45 7.10 8.03
N GLY A 93 12.97 6.18 8.85
CA GLY A 93 12.64 4.75 8.78
C GLY A 93 11.14 4.44 8.89
N SER A 94 10.37 5.24 9.63
CA SER A 94 8.91 5.06 9.73
C SER A 94 8.15 5.32 8.42
N ASN A 95 8.77 5.98 7.42
CA ASN A 95 8.20 6.23 6.10
C ASN A 95 8.72 5.28 5.02
N ILE A 96 9.60 4.33 5.38
CA ILE A 96 10.18 3.35 4.46
C ILE A 96 9.46 2.01 4.58
N VAL A 97 9.33 1.35 3.45
CA VAL A 97 8.83 -0.02 3.29
C VAL A 97 9.88 -0.81 2.51
N TYR A 98 10.09 -2.06 2.88
CA TYR A 98 10.92 -3.00 2.12
C TYR A 98 9.98 -3.84 1.26
N ASP A 99 10.14 -3.71 -0.04
CA ASP A 99 9.26 -4.26 -1.06
C ASP A 99 10.04 -5.19 -1.99
N HIS A 100 9.38 -6.20 -2.54
CA HIS A 100 9.97 -7.07 -3.54
C HIS A 100 10.05 -6.32 -4.89
N ILE A 101 11.20 -6.41 -5.56
CA ILE A 101 11.39 -5.79 -6.88
C ILE A 101 10.43 -6.42 -7.88
N VAL A 102 10.35 -7.76 -7.88
CA VAL A 102 9.37 -8.53 -8.64
C VAL A 102 8.17 -8.82 -7.74
N GLY A 103 6.96 -8.64 -8.25
CA GLY A 103 5.72 -8.86 -7.49
C GLY A 103 5.62 -10.28 -6.92
N GLU A 104 4.93 -10.41 -5.78
CA GLU A 104 4.72 -11.68 -5.10
C GLU A 104 3.92 -12.66 -5.99
N HIS A 105 4.26 -13.96 -5.93
CA HIS A 105 3.45 -15.01 -6.53
C HIS A 105 2.04 -15.02 -5.90
N SER A 106 1.00 -15.16 -6.73
CA SER A 106 -0.36 -15.21 -6.21
C SER A 106 -0.59 -16.52 -5.43
N CYS A 107 -1.40 -16.45 -4.37
CA CYS A 107 -1.78 -17.62 -3.59
C CYS A 107 -3.31 -17.70 -3.54
N LYS A 108 -3.89 -18.53 -4.41
CA LYS A 108 -5.34 -18.72 -4.57
C LYS A 108 -5.78 -20.14 -4.25
N SER A 109 -4.88 -21.10 -4.38
CA SER A 109 -5.10 -22.54 -4.18
C SER A 109 -3.95 -23.17 -3.38
N TYR A 110 -4.03 -24.46 -3.08
CA TYR A 110 -2.97 -25.21 -2.40
C TYR A 110 -1.71 -25.35 -3.25
N GLU A 111 -1.86 -25.47 -4.55
CA GLU A 111 -0.76 -25.60 -5.51
C GLU A 111 0.13 -24.34 -5.51
N ASP A 112 -0.43 -23.20 -5.15
CA ASP A 112 0.30 -21.94 -5.10
C ASP A 112 1.21 -21.79 -3.87
N PHE A 113 1.05 -22.62 -2.84
CA PHE A 113 1.74 -22.42 -1.54
C PHE A 113 3.24 -22.36 -1.65
N LYS A 114 3.84 -23.28 -2.42
CA LYS A 114 5.28 -23.31 -2.59
C LYS A 114 5.79 -22.00 -3.22
N GLY A 115 5.28 -21.65 -4.40
CA GLY A 115 5.70 -20.46 -5.11
C GLY A 115 5.43 -19.17 -4.32
N PHE A 116 4.32 -19.12 -3.59
CA PHE A 116 3.99 -17.99 -2.72
C PHE A 116 4.98 -17.86 -1.54
N CYS A 117 5.34 -18.96 -0.89
CA CYS A 117 6.31 -18.95 0.21
C CYS A 117 7.71 -18.56 -0.30
N GLU A 118 8.15 -19.12 -1.40
CA GLU A 118 9.44 -18.82 -2.02
C GLU A 118 9.53 -17.34 -2.42
N SER A 119 8.51 -16.82 -3.11
CA SER A 119 8.49 -15.43 -3.56
C SER A 119 8.49 -14.39 -2.44
N ILE A 120 8.16 -14.77 -1.21
CA ILE A 120 8.11 -13.86 -0.06
C ILE A 120 9.28 -14.08 0.90
N LEU A 121 9.65 -15.34 1.17
CA LEU A 121 10.58 -15.68 2.25
C LEU A 121 11.97 -16.08 1.76
N ASP A 122 12.06 -16.70 0.58
CA ASP A 122 13.33 -17.13 -0.02
C ASP A 122 13.88 -16.04 -0.95
N VAL A 123 14.20 -14.89 -0.35
CA VAL A 123 14.65 -13.69 -1.07
C VAL A 123 15.93 -13.14 -0.45
N GLY A 124 16.84 -12.66 -1.30
CA GLY A 124 18.07 -11.97 -0.91
C GLY A 124 17.92 -10.43 -0.98
N TRP A 125 19.02 -9.74 -0.73
CA TRP A 125 19.07 -8.28 -0.86
C TRP A 125 18.81 -7.77 -2.28
N SER A 126 19.22 -8.55 -3.29
CA SER A 126 19.01 -8.24 -4.71
C SER A 126 17.56 -8.26 -5.14
N ASP A 127 16.71 -8.99 -4.39
CA ASP A 127 15.30 -9.14 -4.71
C ASP A 127 14.44 -8.09 -4.04
N LEU A 128 15.04 -7.28 -3.17
CA LEU A 128 14.40 -6.29 -2.34
C LEU A 128 14.82 -4.87 -2.68
N GLN A 129 13.90 -3.97 -2.54
CA GLN A 129 14.13 -2.53 -2.60
C GLN A 129 13.54 -1.82 -1.39
N GLN A 130 14.23 -0.79 -0.91
CA GLN A 130 13.63 0.11 0.08
C GLN A 130 12.96 1.27 -0.64
N VAL A 131 11.68 1.49 -0.36
CA VAL A 131 10.88 2.52 -1.01
C VAL A 131 10.08 3.32 0.01
N CYS A 132 9.79 4.57 -0.25
CA CYS A 132 8.88 5.31 0.61
C CYS A 132 7.43 4.81 0.43
N LYS A 133 6.61 4.99 1.46
CA LYS A 133 5.20 4.55 1.44
C LYS A 133 4.43 5.06 0.23
N ALA A 134 4.69 6.31 -0.21
CA ALA A 134 4.02 6.89 -1.37
C ALA A 134 4.41 6.15 -2.66
N CYS A 135 5.71 5.93 -2.90
CA CYS A 135 6.18 5.18 -4.07
C CYS A 135 5.72 3.72 -4.05
N HIS A 136 5.73 3.07 -2.88
CA HIS A 136 5.19 1.72 -2.71
C HIS A 136 3.70 1.63 -3.06
N ASP A 137 2.89 2.61 -2.61
CA ASP A 137 1.47 2.68 -2.95
C ASP A 137 1.22 2.85 -4.45
N ILE A 138 2.06 3.66 -5.14
CA ILE A 138 1.99 3.86 -6.59
C ILE A 138 2.39 2.57 -7.32
N LYS A 139 3.52 1.95 -6.93
CA LYS A 139 3.99 0.68 -7.50
C LYS A 139 2.93 -0.42 -7.36
N THR A 140 2.38 -0.59 -6.17
CA THR A 140 1.31 -1.58 -5.93
C THR A 140 0.08 -1.33 -6.82
N TYR A 141 -0.26 -0.07 -7.07
CA TYR A 141 -1.35 0.28 -7.98
C TYR A 141 -1.00 -0.04 -9.44
N SER A 142 0.21 0.33 -9.88
CA SER A 142 0.75 0.02 -11.21
C SER A 142 0.69 -1.49 -11.50
N GLU A 143 1.23 -2.31 -10.60
CA GLU A 143 1.24 -3.78 -10.73
C GLU A 143 -0.16 -4.38 -10.75
N ARG A 144 -1.07 -3.88 -9.90
CA ARG A 144 -2.45 -4.39 -9.81
C ARG A 144 -3.26 -4.13 -11.08
N TYR A 145 -3.04 -3.00 -11.72
CA TYR A 145 -3.85 -2.57 -12.87
C TYR A 145 -3.11 -2.68 -14.20
N GLY A 146 -1.85 -3.13 -14.21
CA GLY A 146 -1.06 -3.30 -15.43
C GLY A 146 -0.77 -1.99 -16.15
N VAL A 147 -0.67 -0.88 -15.40
CA VAL A 147 -0.36 0.46 -15.93
C VAL A 147 1.06 0.86 -15.57
N SER A 148 1.66 1.81 -16.28
CA SER A 148 2.98 2.34 -15.95
C SER A 148 2.99 3.04 -14.57
N PHE A 149 4.18 3.19 -13.97
CA PHE A 149 4.32 3.89 -12.69
C PHE A 149 3.82 5.35 -12.79
N GLU A 150 4.11 6.02 -13.90
CA GLU A 150 3.70 7.40 -14.13
C GLU A 150 2.18 7.53 -14.27
N GLU A 151 1.54 6.62 -14.99
CA GLU A 151 0.07 6.56 -15.09
C GLU A 151 -0.56 6.26 -13.74
N ALA A 152 0.00 5.29 -12.98
CA ALA A 152 -0.45 4.97 -11.64
C ALA A 152 -0.35 6.18 -10.70
N LYS A 153 0.73 6.96 -10.80
CA LYS A 153 0.92 8.21 -10.05
C LYS A 153 -0.16 9.23 -10.37
N ALA A 154 -0.39 9.49 -11.66
CA ALA A 154 -1.42 10.43 -12.11
C ALA A 154 -2.83 10.00 -11.62
N LEU A 155 -3.17 8.72 -11.73
CA LEU A 155 -4.44 8.18 -11.24
C LEU A 155 -4.58 8.29 -9.71
N LYS A 156 -3.51 8.07 -8.97
CA LYS A 156 -3.50 8.23 -7.51
C LYS A 156 -3.71 9.70 -7.09
N ASP A 157 -3.13 10.64 -7.82
CA ASP A 157 -3.32 12.08 -7.57
C ASP A 157 -4.79 12.48 -7.80
N VAL A 158 -5.41 12.00 -8.88
CA VAL A 158 -6.85 12.17 -9.13
C VAL A 158 -7.67 11.59 -7.98
N ILE A 159 -7.39 10.35 -7.57
CA ILE A 159 -8.08 9.69 -6.46
C ILE A 159 -7.92 10.48 -5.15
N ALA A 160 -6.73 11.01 -4.88
CA ALA A 160 -6.47 11.77 -3.66
C ALA A 160 -7.32 13.05 -3.59
N VAL A 161 -7.39 13.81 -4.70
CA VAL A 161 -8.18 15.04 -4.76
C VAL A 161 -9.68 14.74 -4.76
N THR A 162 -10.12 13.70 -5.47
CA THR A 162 -11.56 13.33 -5.53
C THR A 162 -12.10 12.77 -4.22
N LYS A 163 -11.24 12.25 -3.33
CA LYS A 163 -11.61 11.86 -1.95
C LYS A 163 -11.77 13.03 -0.98
N LEU A 164 -11.37 14.22 -1.34
CA LEU A 164 -11.58 15.41 -0.52
C LEU A 164 -13.08 15.74 -0.42
N THR A 165 -13.47 16.47 0.61
CA THR A 165 -14.84 16.99 0.72
C THR A 165 -15.18 17.93 -0.45
N ALA A 166 -16.46 18.05 -0.78
CA ALA A 166 -16.90 18.92 -1.89
C ALA A 166 -16.37 20.36 -1.78
N ALA A 167 -16.34 20.92 -0.55
CA ALA A 167 -15.78 22.26 -0.30
C ALA A 167 -14.28 22.33 -0.64
N LYS A 168 -13.48 21.32 -0.22
CA LYS A 168 -12.05 21.25 -0.53
C LYS A 168 -11.79 21.02 -2.01
N GLN A 169 -12.59 20.18 -2.70
CA GLN A 169 -12.51 20.00 -4.15
C GLN A 169 -12.77 21.31 -4.90
N LYS A 170 -13.82 22.04 -4.51
CA LYS A 170 -14.15 23.35 -5.10
C LYS A 170 -13.01 24.34 -4.90
N LYS A 171 -12.48 24.46 -3.69
CA LYS A 171 -11.34 25.33 -3.41
C LYS A 171 -10.13 24.93 -4.26
N TRP A 172 -9.79 23.65 -4.33
CA TRP A 172 -8.68 23.13 -5.12
C TRP A 172 -8.77 23.49 -6.61
N LEU A 173 -9.99 23.40 -7.20
CA LEU A 173 -10.27 23.80 -8.57
C LEU A 173 -10.18 25.32 -8.76
N THR A 174 -10.76 26.10 -7.84
CA THR A 174 -10.72 27.57 -7.88
C THR A 174 -9.29 28.09 -7.79
N ASP A 175 -8.47 27.55 -6.91
CA ASP A 175 -7.04 27.90 -6.76
C ASP A 175 -6.24 27.66 -8.06
N ARG A 176 -6.80 26.84 -9.00
CA ARG A 176 -6.25 26.56 -10.35
C ARG A 176 -6.98 27.27 -11.48
N GLY A 177 -7.80 28.26 -11.17
CA GLY A 177 -8.53 29.06 -12.15
C GLY A 177 -9.72 28.36 -12.81
N VAL A 178 -10.16 27.19 -12.27
CA VAL A 178 -11.30 26.44 -12.79
C VAL A 178 -12.55 26.73 -11.99
N LYS A 179 -13.65 27.16 -12.64
CA LYS A 179 -14.96 27.33 -12.00
C LYS A 179 -15.53 25.92 -11.66
N PRO A 180 -15.70 25.59 -10.37
CA PRO A 180 -16.08 24.25 -9.97
C PRO A 180 -17.51 23.87 -10.37
N ALA A 181 -17.69 22.67 -10.91
CA ALA A 181 -19.01 22.11 -11.16
C ALA A 181 -19.77 21.87 -9.84
N SER A 182 -21.11 21.98 -9.92
CA SER A 182 -21.99 21.77 -8.77
C SER A 182 -22.02 20.32 -8.29
N ASN A 183 -22.06 19.36 -9.22
CA ASN A 183 -22.12 17.94 -8.95
C ASN A 183 -20.73 17.28 -8.82
N GLN A 184 -20.68 16.09 -8.21
CA GLN A 184 -19.44 15.36 -7.97
C GLN A 184 -18.79 14.87 -9.29
N GLY A 185 -19.58 14.35 -10.24
CA GLY A 185 -19.08 13.82 -11.50
C GLY A 185 -18.38 14.91 -12.34
N GLY A 186 -18.99 16.11 -12.41
CA GLY A 186 -18.39 17.26 -13.08
C GLY A 186 -17.07 17.70 -12.44
N ARG A 187 -17.01 17.76 -11.10
CA ARG A 187 -15.77 18.06 -10.38
C ARG A 187 -14.69 17.00 -10.60
N THR A 188 -15.07 15.72 -10.57
CA THR A 188 -14.12 14.62 -10.85
C THR A 188 -13.49 14.77 -12.23
N LYS A 189 -14.30 15.02 -13.27
CA LYS A 189 -13.81 15.28 -14.62
C LYS A 189 -12.87 16.48 -14.67
N GLN A 190 -13.26 17.61 -14.09
CA GLN A 190 -12.44 18.81 -14.02
C GLN A 190 -11.09 18.57 -13.32
N ILE A 191 -11.08 17.83 -12.20
CA ILE A 191 -9.86 17.46 -11.46
C ILE A 191 -8.94 16.62 -12.35
N THR A 192 -9.50 15.63 -13.05
CA THR A 192 -8.75 14.77 -13.99
C THR A 192 -8.12 15.60 -15.10
N ASP A 193 -8.89 16.49 -15.72
CA ASP A 193 -8.43 17.34 -16.83
C ASP A 193 -7.29 18.29 -16.39
N VAL A 194 -7.39 18.87 -15.18
CA VAL A 194 -6.35 19.74 -14.62
C VAL A 194 -5.07 18.96 -14.35
N LEU A 195 -5.17 17.82 -13.66
CA LEU A 195 -3.99 17.00 -13.32
C LEU A 195 -3.31 16.43 -14.57
N ASN A 196 -4.07 16.04 -15.59
CA ASN A 196 -3.50 15.58 -16.85
C ASN A 196 -2.70 16.70 -17.55
N LYS A 197 -3.20 17.94 -17.54
CA LYS A 197 -2.48 19.08 -18.09
C LYS A 197 -1.21 19.39 -17.31
N GLU A 198 -1.27 19.39 -15.97
CA GLU A 198 -0.11 19.60 -15.09
C GLU A 198 0.97 18.53 -15.35
N ASN A 199 0.59 17.25 -15.49
CA ASN A 199 1.51 16.15 -15.76
C ASN A 199 2.16 16.22 -17.16
N ILE A 200 1.45 16.69 -18.19
CA ILE A 200 2.01 16.92 -19.53
C ILE A 200 3.08 18.01 -19.44
N THR A 201 2.78 19.12 -18.80
CA THR A 201 3.72 20.28 -18.65
C THR A 201 5.00 19.88 -17.89
N LEU A 202 4.93 18.90 -16.97
CA LEU A 202 6.10 18.40 -16.23
C LEU A 202 6.99 17.46 -17.08
N LYS A 203 6.42 16.79 -18.09
CA LYS A 203 7.18 15.90 -19.00
C LYS A 203 7.92 16.70 -20.11
N GLU A 204 7.48 17.91 -20.39
CA GLU A 204 8.08 18.77 -21.43
C GLU A 204 9.19 19.71 -20.89
N ARG A 205 9.49 19.65 -19.59
CA ARG A 205 10.58 20.40 -18.91
C ARG A 205 11.73 19.48 -18.51
#